data_d434b5ec2398c7d3fdc010184cc89f01
#
_entry.id   d434b5ec2398c7d3fdc010184cc89f01
#
_cell.length_a   1.000
_cell.length_b   1.000
_cell.length_c   1.000
_cell.angle_alpha   90.00
_cell.angle_beta   90.00
_cell.angle_gamma   90.00
#
_symmetry.space_group_name_H-M   'P 1'
#
loop_
_entity.id
_entity.type
_entity.pdbx_description
1 polymer ?
#
loop_
_entity_poly.entity_id
_entity_poly.type
_entity_poly.pdbx_seq_one_letter_code
_entity_poly.pdbx_strand_id
1 'polypeptide(L)'
;MIKNEKLKKWVDELTSHLTPDDIYLCDGSKEEYERLLAQETARGAAIPLNPELRPNSYLFRSDPSDVARVEDRTFISSKTKDEAGPTNNWIDPVELKKTMSDLYRGCMKGRTMYIIPFCMGPLSSPASRLGVEVTDSAYVVI
;
A
#
# COMPACT_ATOMS: atom_id res chain seq x y z
N MET A 1 10.26 -13.10 -10.12
CA MET A 1 9.11 -13.62 -10.93
C MET A 1 8.09 -14.27 -10.00
N ILE A 2 6.81 -13.87 -10.11
CA ILE A 2 5.71 -14.42 -9.28
C ILE A 2 5.42 -15.85 -9.72
N LYS A 3 5.57 -16.82 -8.80
CA LYS A 3 5.37 -18.25 -9.08
C LYS A 3 3.92 -18.72 -8.84
N ASN A 4 3.17 -17.99 -8.00
CA ASN A 4 1.78 -18.33 -7.69
C ASN A 4 0.87 -17.81 -8.80
N GLU A 5 0.21 -18.71 -9.54
CA GLU A 5 -0.61 -18.37 -10.71
C GLU A 5 -1.83 -17.47 -10.34
N LYS A 6 -2.44 -17.68 -9.16
CA LYS A 6 -3.55 -16.83 -8.72
C LYS A 6 -3.08 -15.40 -8.44
N LEU A 7 -1.92 -15.27 -7.78
CA LEU A 7 -1.33 -13.96 -7.52
C LEU A 7 -0.91 -13.29 -8.81
N LYS A 8 -0.28 -14.03 -9.73
CA LYS A 8 0.11 -13.50 -11.03
C LYS A 8 -1.10 -12.94 -11.80
N LYS A 9 -2.17 -13.72 -11.90
CA LYS A 9 -3.41 -13.28 -12.56
C LYS A 9 -3.97 -12.01 -11.94
N TRP A 10 -4.03 -11.95 -10.61
CA TRP A 10 -4.50 -10.77 -9.89
C TRP A 10 -3.62 -9.53 -10.16
N VAL A 11 -2.29 -9.68 -10.17
CA VAL A 11 -1.36 -8.60 -10.51
C VAL A 11 -1.54 -8.15 -11.97
N ASP A 12 -1.72 -9.08 -12.91
CA ASP A 12 -1.97 -8.76 -14.32
C ASP A 12 -3.29 -7.96 -14.49
N GLU A 13 -4.34 -8.34 -13.76
CA GLU A 13 -5.62 -7.61 -13.72
C GLU A 13 -5.45 -6.20 -13.16
N LEU A 14 -4.73 -6.05 -12.04
CA LEU A 14 -4.43 -4.74 -11.44
C LEU A 14 -3.58 -3.88 -12.38
N THR A 15 -2.54 -4.45 -12.99
CA THR A 15 -1.68 -3.74 -13.95
C THR A 15 -2.52 -3.14 -15.09
N SER A 16 -3.42 -3.93 -15.64
CA SER A 16 -4.30 -3.48 -16.72
C SER A 16 -5.26 -2.37 -16.27
N HIS A 17 -5.68 -2.40 -15.02
CA HIS A 17 -6.65 -1.46 -14.45
C HIS A 17 -6.01 -0.15 -13.98
N LEU A 18 -4.88 -0.25 -13.27
CA LEU A 18 -4.16 0.88 -12.66
C LEU A 18 -3.20 1.57 -13.63
N THR A 19 -2.78 0.87 -14.70
CA THR A 19 -1.87 1.34 -15.77
C THR A 19 -0.56 1.97 -15.27
N PRO A 20 0.21 1.29 -14.40
CA PRO A 20 1.53 1.77 -13.98
C PRO A 20 2.51 1.77 -15.16
N ASP A 21 3.54 2.63 -15.10
CA ASP A 21 4.63 2.63 -16.08
C ASP A 21 5.63 1.51 -15.83
N ASP A 22 5.84 1.16 -14.54
CA ASP A 22 6.72 0.10 -14.09
C ASP A 22 6.07 -0.77 -13.01
N ILE A 23 6.54 -2.02 -12.91
CA ILE A 23 6.14 -2.96 -11.85
C ILE A 23 7.38 -3.44 -11.11
N TYR A 24 7.35 -3.30 -9.80
CA TYR A 24 8.44 -3.72 -8.93
C TYR A 24 7.96 -4.73 -7.89
N LEU A 25 8.51 -5.94 -7.90
CA LEU A 25 8.24 -6.95 -6.88
C LEU A 25 9.26 -6.79 -5.75
N CYS A 26 8.78 -6.39 -4.59
CA CYS A 26 9.60 -6.20 -3.40
C CYS A 26 10.09 -7.55 -2.86
N ASP A 27 11.35 -7.59 -2.44
CA ASP A 27 12.00 -8.78 -1.90
C ASP A 27 12.39 -8.64 -0.40
N GLY A 28 12.24 -7.44 0.17
CA GLY A 28 12.54 -7.13 1.56
C GLY A 28 14.04 -7.16 1.88
N SER A 29 14.90 -7.06 0.87
CA SER A 29 16.34 -7.02 1.07
C SER A 29 16.81 -5.69 1.63
N LYS A 30 17.98 -5.70 2.26
CA LYS A 30 18.62 -4.48 2.74
C LYS A 30 18.97 -3.53 1.59
N GLU A 31 19.38 -4.09 0.48
CA GLU A 31 19.71 -3.37 -0.75
C GLU A 31 18.48 -2.66 -1.34
N GLU A 32 17.32 -3.31 -1.31
CA GLU A 32 16.04 -2.70 -1.69
C GLU A 32 15.73 -1.51 -0.79
N TYR A 33 15.76 -1.71 0.53
CA TYR A 33 15.53 -0.66 1.51
C TYR A 33 16.45 0.56 1.30
N GLU A 34 17.78 0.33 1.20
CA GLU A 34 18.76 1.39 1.03
C GLU A 34 18.54 2.16 -0.29
N ARG A 35 18.23 1.46 -1.35
CA ARG A 35 17.94 2.07 -2.66
C ARG A 35 16.69 2.94 -2.63
N LEU A 36 15.59 2.43 -2.07
CA LEU A 36 14.32 3.18 -1.99
C LEU A 36 14.44 4.38 -1.06
N LEU A 37 15.15 4.23 0.06
CA LEU A 37 15.41 5.33 1.00
C LEU A 37 16.28 6.43 0.36
N ALA A 38 17.29 6.06 -0.42
CA ALA A 38 18.08 7.01 -1.18
C ALA A 38 17.24 7.74 -2.24
N GLN A 39 16.32 7.05 -2.90
CA GLN A 39 15.37 7.64 -3.84
C GLN A 39 14.48 8.67 -3.15
N GLU A 40 13.90 8.35 -2.00
CA GLU A 40 13.04 9.26 -1.23
C GLU A 40 13.84 10.46 -0.69
N THR A 41 15.10 10.24 -0.31
CA THR A 41 16.00 11.31 0.11
C THR A 41 16.32 12.27 -1.07
N ALA A 42 16.62 11.73 -2.23
CA ALA A 42 16.90 12.53 -3.43
C ALA A 42 15.68 13.36 -3.88
N ARG A 43 14.46 12.87 -3.64
CA ARG A 43 13.20 13.62 -3.88
C ARG A 43 12.88 14.66 -2.80
N GLY A 44 13.61 14.66 -1.69
CA GLY A 44 13.35 15.51 -0.53
C GLY A 44 12.16 15.06 0.35
N ALA A 45 11.61 13.86 0.09
CA ALA A 45 10.54 13.28 0.91
C ALA A 45 11.09 12.73 2.23
N ALA A 46 12.28 12.11 2.21
CA ALA A 46 13.02 11.68 3.39
C ALA A 46 14.15 12.68 3.70
N ILE A 47 14.17 13.19 4.90
CA ILE A 47 15.19 14.13 5.38
C ILE A 47 16.07 13.40 6.40
N PRO A 48 17.34 13.07 6.08
CA PRO A 48 18.22 12.42 7.04
C PRO A 48 18.47 13.33 8.25
N LEU A 49 18.38 12.77 9.45
CA LEU A 49 18.73 13.47 10.67
C LEU A 49 20.26 13.45 10.89
N ASN A 50 20.72 14.19 11.89
CA ASN A 50 22.14 14.19 12.27
C ASN A 50 22.59 12.75 12.62
N PRO A 51 23.50 12.14 11.85
CA PRO A 51 23.87 10.74 12.02
C PRO A 51 24.66 10.47 13.31
N GLU A 52 25.29 11.47 13.90
CA GLU A 52 26.01 11.34 15.17
C GLU A 52 25.04 11.25 16.35
N LEU A 53 23.93 11.97 16.28
CA LEU A 53 22.92 12.02 17.35
C LEU A 53 21.77 11.04 17.14
N ARG A 54 21.44 10.77 15.89
CA ARG A 54 20.30 9.92 15.48
C ARG A 54 20.69 9.08 14.28
N PRO A 55 21.53 8.07 14.43
CA PRO A 55 21.94 7.21 13.34
C PRO A 55 20.74 6.51 12.71
N ASN A 56 20.75 6.36 11.40
CA ASN A 56 19.70 5.70 10.61
C ASN A 56 18.28 6.24 10.84
N SER A 57 18.16 7.52 11.15
CA SER A 57 16.88 8.18 11.41
C SER A 57 16.58 9.22 10.34
N TYR A 58 15.32 9.24 9.91
CA TYR A 58 14.82 10.14 8.86
C TYR A 58 13.54 10.81 9.30
N LEU A 59 13.35 12.04 8.88
CA LEU A 59 12.10 12.77 9.04
C LEU A 59 11.32 12.73 7.73
N PHE A 60 10.10 12.24 7.78
CA PHE A 60 9.12 12.37 6.72
C PHE A 60 8.05 13.38 7.12
N ARG A 61 7.63 14.22 6.19
CA ARG A 61 6.55 15.18 6.41
C ARG A 61 5.45 14.96 5.39
N SER A 62 4.25 14.75 5.88
CA SER A 62 3.04 14.77 5.04
C SER A 62 2.56 16.20 4.82
N ASP A 63 1.73 16.38 3.79
CA ASP A 63 0.97 17.61 3.61
C ASP A 63 0.00 17.81 4.78
N PRO A 64 -0.21 19.04 5.28
CA PRO A 64 -1.17 19.32 6.36
C PRO A 64 -2.61 18.88 6.06
N SER A 65 -2.97 18.75 4.79
CA SER A 65 -4.28 18.23 4.35
C SER A 65 -4.39 16.71 4.39
N ASP A 66 -3.28 15.99 4.61
CA ASP A 66 -3.24 14.54 4.71
C ASP A 66 -3.70 14.11 6.10
N VAL A 67 -5.00 13.87 6.23
CA VAL A 67 -5.67 13.54 7.49
C VAL A 67 -5.86 12.04 7.60
N ALA A 68 -5.33 11.44 8.67
CA ALA A 68 -5.38 10.01 8.92
C ALA A 68 -6.80 9.46 9.18
N ARG A 69 -7.75 10.30 9.61
CA ARG A 69 -9.14 9.94 9.85
C ARG A 69 -10.08 10.98 9.29
N VAL A 70 -11.00 10.52 8.47
CA VAL A 70 -12.10 11.31 7.94
C VAL A 70 -13.38 10.49 8.15
N GLU A 71 -14.11 10.76 9.22
CA GLU A 71 -15.26 9.96 9.66
C GLU A 71 -16.39 9.94 8.63
N ASP A 72 -16.64 11.06 7.99
CA ASP A 72 -17.68 11.21 6.95
C ASP A 72 -17.38 10.42 5.67
N ARG A 73 -16.14 9.99 5.47
CA ARG A 73 -15.67 9.20 4.33
C ARG A 73 -15.16 7.80 4.71
N THR A 74 -15.36 7.39 5.97
CA THR A 74 -14.97 6.07 6.47
C THR A 74 -16.21 5.19 6.58
N PHE A 75 -16.19 4.05 5.88
CA PHE A 75 -17.34 3.15 5.79
C PHE A 75 -16.93 1.71 6.16
N ILE A 76 -17.86 1.00 6.78
CA ILE A 76 -17.80 -0.47 6.90
C ILE A 76 -18.58 -1.05 5.73
N SER A 77 -17.96 -1.95 4.99
CA SER A 77 -18.61 -2.68 3.89
C SER A 77 -18.79 -4.14 4.28
N SER A 78 -19.96 -4.46 4.77
CA SER A 78 -20.39 -5.78 5.22
C SER A 78 -21.62 -6.22 4.43
N LYS A 79 -22.00 -7.51 4.52
CA LYS A 79 -23.18 -8.05 3.81
C LYS A 79 -24.47 -7.35 4.18
N THR A 80 -24.61 -7.00 5.45
CA THR A 80 -25.78 -6.30 5.96
C THR A 80 -25.35 -5.08 6.75
N LYS A 81 -26.21 -4.08 6.81
CA LYS A 81 -25.96 -2.86 7.58
C LYS A 81 -25.79 -3.14 9.08
N ASP A 82 -26.49 -4.13 9.62
CA ASP A 82 -26.40 -4.48 11.03
C ASP A 82 -25.03 -4.99 11.45
N GLU A 83 -24.30 -5.64 10.54
CA GLU A 83 -22.92 -6.09 10.75
C GLU A 83 -21.91 -4.92 10.86
N ALA A 84 -22.26 -3.75 10.39
CA ALA A 84 -21.42 -2.56 10.53
C ALA A 84 -21.42 -1.98 11.95
N GLY A 85 -22.39 -2.35 12.75
CA GLY A 85 -22.62 -1.82 14.10
C GLY A 85 -23.37 -0.48 14.11
N PRO A 86 -23.74 0.02 15.31
CA PRO A 86 -24.70 1.12 15.43
C PRO A 86 -24.13 2.51 15.09
N THR A 87 -22.81 2.67 15.11
CA THR A 87 -22.16 4.00 15.00
C THR A 87 -21.34 4.19 13.73
N ASN A 88 -21.16 3.15 12.92
CA ASN A 88 -20.37 3.22 11.72
C ASN A 88 -21.24 3.55 10.48
N ASN A 89 -20.67 4.30 9.55
CA ASN A 89 -21.24 4.42 8.22
C ASN A 89 -21.15 3.07 7.50
N TRP A 90 -22.19 2.70 6.79
CA TRP A 90 -22.25 1.46 6.03
C TRP A 90 -22.42 1.76 4.53
N ILE A 91 -21.77 0.95 3.70
CA ILE A 91 -21.97 0.96 2.26
C ILE A 91 -22.09 -0.47 1.73
N ASP A 92 -22.96 -0.67 0.75
CA ASP A 92 -23.09 -1.94 0.06
C ASP A 92 -21.78 -2.38 -0.62
N PRO A 93 -21.34 -3.65 -0.47
CA PRO A 93 -20.07 -4.13 -1.05
C PRO A 93 -20.00 -4.04 -2.57
N VAL A 94 -21.11 -4.20 -3.28
CA VAL A 94 -21.14 -4.11 -4.75
C VAL A 94 -21.00 -2.66 -5.19
N GLU A 95 -21.71 -1.75 -4.52
CA GLU A 95 -21.60 -0.32 -4.77
C GLU A 95 -20.18 0.20 -4.47
N LEU A 96 -19.61 -0.18 -3.31
CA LEU A 96 -18.25 0.21 -2.95
C LEU A 96 -17.24 -0.29 -3.97
N LYS A 97 -17.29 -1.56 -4.36
CA LYS A 97 -16.37 -2.12 -5.35
C LYS A 97 -16.44 -1.39 -6.69
N LYS A 98 -17.64 -1.03 -7.14
CA LYS A 98 -17.83 -0.26 -8.36
C LYS A 98 -17.18 1.12 -8.24
N THR A 99 -17.50 1.85 -7.18
CA THR A 99 -16.96 3.19 -6.93
C THR A 99 -15.43 3.18 -6.84
N MET A 100 -14.86 2.25 -6.07
CA MET A 100 -13.41 2.12 -5.93
C MET A 100 -12.75 1.71 -7.25
N SER A 101 -13.35 0.80 -8.00
CA SER A 101 -12.84 0.43 -9.32
C SER A 101 -12.78 1.62 -10.28
N ASP A 102 -13.80 2.46 -10.28
CA ASP A 102 -13.83 3.64 -11.15
C ASP A 102 -12.78 4.69 -10.73
N LEU A 103 -12.59 4.89 -9.42
CA LEU A 103 -11.57 5.80 -8.87
C LEU A 103 -10.13 5.31 -9.14
N TYR A 104 -9.90 4.01 -9.08
CA TYR A 104 -8.57 3.43 -9.28
C TYR A 104 -8.16 3.30 -10.76
N ARG A 105 -9.07 3.45 -11.68
CA ARG A 105 -8.78 3.34 -13.12
C ARG A 105 -7.68 4.30 -13.54
N GLY A 106 -6.51 3.75 -13.94
CA GLY A 106 -5.37 4.53 -14.41
C GLY A 106 -4.68 5.38 -13.34
N CYS A 107 -4.95 5.15 -12.04
CA CYS A 107 -4.41 5.98 -10.97
C CYS A 107 -2.89 5.89 -10.80
N MET A 108 -2.25 4.84 -11.33
CA MET A 108 -0.79 4.65 -11.24
C MET A 108 -0.04 5.07 -12.52
N LYS A 109 -0.70 5.72 -13.46
CA LYS A 109 -0.06 6.23 -14.67
C LYS A 109 1.08 7.19 -14.32
N GLY A 110 2.27 6.98 -14.92
CA GLY A 110 3.49 7.75 -14.62
C GLY A 110 4.20 7.31 -13.34
N ARG A 111 3.81 6.17 -12.73
CA ARG A 111 4.33 5.69 -11.45
C ARG A 111 4.75 4.23 -11.52
N THR A 112 5.57 3.82 -10.55
CA THR A 112 5.93 2.42 -10.31
C THR A 112 4.91 1.78 -9.38
N MET A 113 4.38 0.62 -9.76
CA MET A 113 3.56 -0.22 -8.89
C MET A 113 4.46 -1.17 -8.11
N TYR A 114 4.53 -0.98 -6.80
CA TYR A 114 5.24 -1.88 -5.88
C TYR A 114 4.31 -2.99 -5.43
N ILE A 115 4.80 -4.23 -5.48
CA ILE A 115 4.10 -5.42 -5.02
C ILE A 115 4.84 -5.94 -3.80
N ILE A 116 4.22 -5.86 -2.63
CA ILE A 116 4.83 -6.13 -1.34
C ILE A 116 4.23 -7.41 -0.74
N PRO A 117 4.92 -8.56 -0.82
CA PRO A 117 4.50 -9.73 -0.05
C PRO A 117 4.79 -9.51 1.44
N PHE A 118 3.83 -9.80 2.29
CA PHE A 118 4.01 -9.67 3.73
C PHE A 118 3.41 -10.84 4.50
N CYS A 119 3.83 -10.98 5.76
CA CYS A 119 3.32 -11.98 6.67
C CYS A 119 2.88 -11.32 7.98
N MET A 120 1.63 -11.54 8.36
CA MET A 120 1.12 -11.18 9.68
C MET A 120 1.35 -12.34 10.64
N GLY A 121 2.30 -12.19 11.56
CA GLY A 121 2.74 -13.20 12.49
C GLY A 121 4.05 -13.88 12.07
N PRO A 122 4.62 -14.77 12.93
CA PRO A 122 5.87 -15.49 12.64
C PRO A 122 5.70 -16.42 11.44
N LEU A 123 6.65 -16.43 10.51
CA LEU A 123 6.59 -17.25 9.28
C LEU A 123 6.34 -18.74 9.51
N SER A 124 6.79 -19.28 10.66
CA SER A 124 6.63 -20.69 11.02
C SER A 124 5.31 -21.02 11.74
N SER A 125 4.49 -20.04 12.05
CA SER A 125 3.24 -20.25 12.80
C SER A 125 2.09 -20.67 11.89
N PRO A 126 1.29 -21.69 12.25
CA PRO A 126 0.08 -22.04 11.51
C PRO A 126 -1.02 -20.96 11.60
N ALA A 127 -0.93 -20.04 12.55
CA ALA A 127 -1.84 -18.91 12.70
C ALA A 127 -1.47 -17.70 11.83
N SER A 128 -0.28 -17.71 11.22
CA SER A 128 0.17 -16.60 10.38
C SER A 128 -0.66 -16.48 9.10
N ARG A 129 -0.81 -15.25 8.64
CA ARG A 129 -1.51 -14.94 7.39
C ARG A 129 -0.55 -14.27 6.42
N LEU A 130 -0.51 -14.81 5.22
CA LEU A 130 0.24 -14.20 4.12
C LEU A 130 -0.68 -13.25 3.35
N GLY A 131 -0.16 -12.09 3.00
CA GLY A 131 -0.83 -11.10 2.19
C GLY A 131 0.09 -10.50 1.14
N VAL A 132 -0.52 -9.74 0.25
CA VAL A 132 0.19 -8.93 -0.74
C VAL A 132 -0.45 -7.55 -0.75
N GLU A 133 0.36 -6.53 -0.58
CA GLU A 133 -0.02 -5.14 -0.72
C GLU A 133 0.46 -4.60 -2.07
N VAL A 134 -0.30 -3.67 -2.64
CA VAL A 134 0.07 -2.96 -3.87
C VAL A 134 -0.03 -1.48 -3.60
N THR A 135 1.06 -0.76 -3.87
CA THR A 135 1.16 0.69 -3.66
C THR A 135 1.97 1.35 -4.78
N ASP A 136 1.78 2.63 -4.98
CA ASP A 136 2.62 3.46 -5.84
C ASP A 136 3.63 4.33 -5.04
N SER A 137 3.73 4.09 -3.75
CA SER A 137 4.56 4.85 -2.82
C SER A 137 5.76 4.03 -2.33
N ALA A 138 6.98 4.46 -2.66
CA ALA A 138 8.19 3.87 -2.10
C ALA A 138 8.28 4.06 -0.58
N TYR A 139 7.66 5.11 -0.03
CA TYR A 139 7.54 5.33 1.42
C TYR A 139 6.80 4.19 2.13
N VAL A 140 5.80 3.59 1.49
CA VAL A 140 5.05 2.45 2.05
C VAL A 140 5.89 1.17 2.06
N VAL A 141 6.88 1.06 1.15
CA VAL A 141 7.76 -0.11 1.06
C VAL A 141 8.84 -0.09 2.15
N ILE A 142 9.37 1.09 2.51
CA ILE A 142 10.46 1.29 3.49
C ILE A 142 9.93 1.47 4.90
#